data_1cdba835f60598fdbe15fd708b1a68c3
#
_entry.id   1cdba835f60598fdbe15fd708b1a68c3
#
_cell.length_a   1.000
_cell.length_b   1.000
_cell.length_c   1.000
_cell.angle_alpha   90.00
_cell.angle_beta   90.00
_cell.angle_gamma   90.00
#
_symmetry.space_group_name_H-M   'P 1'
#
loop_
_entity.id
_entity.type
_entity.pdbx_description
1 polymer ?
#
loop_
_entity_poly.entity_id
_entity_poly.type
_entity_poly.pdbx_seq_one_letter_code
_entity_poly.pdbx_strand_id
1 'polypeptide(L)'
;MGLVGVFLLAFGVRLGAVVRGAGLHGLGNYDDGVHFAAALGLVNGLLPYRDFLLLHPPGVAIVLAPFAALSWLIGEPDAVAVARLSWMLLGGVNAVLCGLVLRPVNRIAGLVAALCYALALGAVYVEHTMLLEAPATTVLLAALVVTRLLGGGDGIRAQHYVVAGLLLGSSPLLKMWGIVPLLVVVVTIWLRRGRRPGLITFGTAAATCAAVCLPFFVAAPAQMWQLVVVAQLGRRRVRESPAERLTDVLGLRGWAPDRTQWSGLLAVAVVLLTVCVVLCLVRAELRVIAALLLTHGALAMTTPMWFLHYAGLTAAPIALAVGGALTVLLGWCGQLQRRSAARFLSAALIGLAMVSMLALAYPLREHTLGGKKFPAAELAPTAGQLAGCVATDWPMALLQLNLLQRQIDRDCRFVVDLGGYSYYLTDSAYHDQMRRKNEDWQVLALAYYRSADAVLPVRFSVKSGFSEETARTVKSWPVIVKAGRYAIRQPLPQGLR
;
A
#
# COMPACT_ATOMS: atom_id res chain seq x y z
N MET A 1 18.84 22.08 6.78
CA MET A 1 18.50 21.15 7.88
C MET A 1 17.05 20.61 7.80
N GLY A 2 16.05 21.37 7.41
CA GLY A 2 14.65 20.94 7.51
C GLY A 2 14.28 19.60 6.85
N LEU A 3 14.59 19.38 5.57
CA LEU A 3 14.15 18.17 4.85
C LEU A 3 14.89 16.90 5.27
N VAL A 4 16.18 17.01 5.65
CA VAL A 4 16.92 15.86 6.21
C VAL A 4 16.33 15.42 7.55
N GLY A 5 16.00 16.39 8.42
CA GLY A 5 15.31 16.10 9.69
C GLY A 5 13.94 15.44 9.49
N VAL A 6 13.19 15.88 8.47
CA VAL A 6 11.90 15.25 8.12
C VAL A 6 12.09 13.81 7.60
N PHE A 7 13.09 13.56 6.76
CA PHE A 7 13.43 12.21 6.31
C PHE A 7 13.71 11.29 7.49
N LEU A 8 14.59 11.71 8.40
CA LEU A 8 14.96 10.92 9.58
C LEU A 8 13.78 10.70 10.52
N LEU A 9 12.92 11.71 10.72
CA LEU A 9 11.69 11.59 11.50
C LEU A 9 10.74 10.58 10.86
N ALA A 10 10.48 10.70 9.55
CA ALA A 10 9.57 9.82 8.83
C ALA A 10 10.04 8.35 8.90
N PHE A 11 11.33 8.10 8.65
CA PHE A 11 11.93 6.79 8.78
C PHE A 11 11.85 6.27 10.22
N GLY A 12 12.25 7.09 11.20
CA GLY A 12 12.27 6.71 12.62
C GLY A 12 10.89 6.38 13.19
N VAL A 13 9.83 7.10 12.76
CA VAL A 13 8.45 6.80 13.17
C VAL A 13 8.02 5.43 12.68
N ARG A 14 8.31 5.06 11.42
CA ARG A 14 7.96 3.76 10.82
C ARG A 14 8.73 2.62 11.48
N LEU A 15 10.04 2.78 11.58
CA LEU A 15 10.91 1.80 12.23
C LEU A 15 10.52 1.61 13.71
N GLY A 16 10.29 2.70 14.44
CA GLY A 16 9.89 2.66 15.85
C GLY A 16 8.55 1.93 16.07
N ALA A 17 7.56 2.13 15.17
CA ALA A 17 6.28 1.42 15.24
C ALA A 17 6.44 -0.09 15.01
N VAL A 18 7.31 -0.50 14.10
CA VAL A 18 7.61 -1.92 13.81
C VAL A 18 8.40 -2.56 14.94
N VAL A 19 9.43 -1.89 15.46
CA VAL A 19 10.28 -2.43 16.56
C VAL A 19 9.46 -2.60 17.85
N ARG A 20 8.56 -1.68 18.16
CA ARG A 20 7.64 -1.83 19.31
C ARG A 20 6.60 -2.95 19.10
N GLY A 21 6.32 -3.34 17.85
CA GLY A 21 5.37 -4.38 17.48
C GLY A 21 6.01 -5.77 17.36
N ALA A 22 5.85 -6.39 16.20
CA ALA A 22 6.36 -7.73 15.94
C ALA A 22 7.80 -7.77 15.40
N GLY A 23 8.43 -6.61 15.18
CA GLY A 23 9.76 -6.50 14.59
C GLY A 23 9.76 -6.70 13.07
N LEU A 24 10.95 -6.67 12.47
CA LEU A 24 11.13 -6.83 11.03
C LEU A 24 10.81 -8.27 10.54
N HIS A 25 10.92 -9.26 11.42
CA HIS A 25 10.66 -10.67 11.17
C HIS A 25 9.24 -11.10 11.59
N GLY A 26 8.35 -10.17 11.94
CA GLY A 26 6.94 -10.47 12.18
C GLY A 26 6.21 -10.89 10.90
N LEU A 27 5.02 -11.46 11.03
CA LEU A 27 4.19 -11.86 9.87
C LEU A 27 3.74 -10.68 8.99
N GLY A 28 3.82 -9.44 9.49
CA GLY A 28 3.46 -8.24 8.73
C GLY A 28 1.97 -8.17 8.36
N ASN A 29 1.70 -7.59 7.20
CA ASN A 29 0.40 -7.63 6.54
C ASN A 29 0.29 -8.89 5.67
N TYR A 30 -0.94 -9.34 5.37
CA TYR A 30 -1.15 -10.48 4.48
C TYR A 30 -0.55 -10.24 3.09
N ASP A 31 -0.80 -9.05 2.56
CA ASP A 31 -0.44 -8.69 1.19
C ASP A 31 1.08 -8.58 0.99
N ASP A 32 1.86 -8.21 2.03
CA ASP A 32 3.31 -8.13 1.88
C ASP A 32 3.95 -9.53 1.67
N GLY A 33 3.39 -10.56 2.29
CA GLY A 33 3.77 -11.94 2.04
C GLY A 33 3.41 -12.40 0.63
N VAL A 34 2.23 -12.02 0.14
CA VAL A 34 1.79 -12.29 -1.25
C VAL A 34 2.72 -11.61 -2.25
N HIS A 35 3.03 -10.32 -2.03
CA HIS A 35 3.86 -9.55 -2.93
C HIS A 35 5.30 -10.08 -2.99
N PHE A 36 5.90 -10.39 -1.85
CA PHE A 36 7.26 -10.94 -1.81
C PHE A 36 7.32 -12.35 -2.41
N ALA A 37 6.34 -13.21 -2.12
CA ALA A 37 6.24 -14.54 -2.71
C ALA A 37 6.09 -14.47 -4.24
N ALA A 38 5.27 -13.54 -4.76
CA ALA A 38 5.14 -13.33 -6.20
C ALA A 38 6.47 -12.89 -6.84
N ALA A 39 7.25 -12.05 -6.16
CA ALA A 39 8.57 -11.64 -6.62
C ALA A 39 9.57 -12.80 -6.58
N LEU A 40 9.51 -13.65 -5.54
CA LEU A 40 10.36 -14.85 -5.44
C LEU A 40 10.02 -15.85 -6.56
N GLY A 41 8.74 -16.07 -6.86
CA GLY A 41 8.33 -16.85 -8.02
C GLY A 41 8.89 -16.28 -9.32
N LEU A 42 8.77 -14.96 -9.53
CA LEU A 42 9.26 -14.30 -10.75
C LEU A 42 10.77 -14.48 -10.97
N VAL A 43 11.60 -14.30 -9.94
CA VAL A 43 13.07 -14.47 -10.06
C VAL A 43 13.48 -15.93 -10.26
N ASN A 44 12.61 -16.88 -9.94
CA ASN A 44 12.76 -18.30 -10.25
C ASN A 44 12.11 -18.72 -11.58
N GLY A 45 11.70 -17.77 -12.43
CA GLY A 45 11.16 -18.03 -13.76
C GLY A 45 9.67 -18.38 -13.82
N LEU A 46 8.97 -18.34 -12.68
CA LEU A 46 7.51 -18.51 -12.64
C LEU A 46 6.83 -17.19 -13.02
N LEU A 47 5.94 -17.23 -14.00
CA LEU A 47 5.26 -16.03 -14.49
C LEU A 47 3.91 -15.83 -13.78
N PRO A 48 3.66 -14.64 -13.23
CA PRO A 48 2.34 -14.25 -12.77
C PRO A 48 1.26 -14.55 -13.82
N TYR A 49 0.09 -14.93 -13.38
CA TYR A 49 -1.11 -15.30 -14.16
C TYR A 49 -0.99 -16.63 -14.90
N ARG A 50 0.18 -17.02 -15.40
CA ARG A 50 0.41 -18.31 -16.05
C ARG A 50 0.65 -19.43 -15.03
N ASP A 51 1.59 -19.22 -14.11
CA ASP A 51 2.07 -20.27 -13.20
C ASP A 51 1.48 -20.11 -11.79
N PHE A 52 1.10 -18.89 -11.41
CA PHE A 52 0.44 -18.61 -10.14
C PHE A 52 -0.51 -17.41 -10.22
N LEU A 53 -1.48 -17.39 -9.31
CA LEU A 53 -2.46 -16.32 -9.22
C LEU A 53 -1.86 -15.06 -8.59
N LEU A 54 -2.02 -13.90 -9.28
CA LEU A 54 -1.69 -12.58 -8.76
C LEU A 54 -2.83 -11.60 -9.07
N LEU A 55 -3.44 -10.98 -8.05
CA LEU A 55 -4.57 -10.05 -8.22
C LEU A 55 -4.16 -8.62 -8.58
N HIS A 56 -2.88 -8.35 -8.72
CA HIS A 56 -2.33 -7.03 -9.03
C HIS A 56 -1.58 -7.05 -10.37
N PRO A 57 -1.40 -5.90 -11.03
CA PRO A 57 -0.49 -5.80 -12.16
C PRO A 57 0.94 -6.25 -11.81
N PRO A 58 1.78 -6.61 -12.79
CA PRO A 58 3.06 -7.29 -12.54
C PRO A 58 4.12 -6.41 -11.84
N GLY A 59 3.92 -5.11 -11.80
CA GLY A 59 4.90 -4.15 -11.26
C GLY A 59 5.32 -4.42 -9.82
N VAL A 60 4.41 -4.97 -8.99
CA VAL A 60 4.78 -5.31 -7.62
C VAL A 60 5.83 -6.41 -7.54
N ALA A 61 5.68 -7.47 -8.32
CA ALA A 61 6.66 -8.55 -8.39
C ALA A 61 8.01 -8.05 -8.94
N ILE A 62 7.98 -7.16 -9.94
CA ILE A 62 9.18 -6.57 -10.55
C ILE A 62 9.93 -5.68 -9.55
N VAL A 63 9.22 -4.79 -8.83
CA VAL A 63 9.87 -3.87 -7.86
C VAL A 63 10.47 -4.64 -6.68
N LEU A 64 9.86 -5.75 -6.28
CA LEU A 64 10.37 -6.60 -5.20
C LEU A 64 11.39 -7.64 -5.67
N ALA A 65 11.54 -7.88 -6.99
CA ALA A 65 12.47 -8.88 -7.54
C ALA A 65 13.92 -8.74 -7.04
N PRO A 66 14.53 -7.54 -6.92
CA PRO A 66 15.88 -7.40 -6.38
C PRO A 66 15.99 -7.89 -4.94
N PHE A 67 14.97 -7.65 -4.12
CA PHE A 67 14.94 -8.12 -2.73
C PHE A 67 14.68 -9.62 -2.65
N ALA A 68 13.84 -10.14 -3.53
CA ALA A 68 13.62 -11.59 -3.64
C ALA A 68 14.89 -12.32 -4.07
N ALA A 69 15.64 -11.79 -5.04
CA ALA A 69 16.94 -12.35 -5.43
C ALA A 69 17.99 -12.27 -4.31
N LEU A 70 17.92 -11.25 -3.45
CA LEU A 70 18.80 -11.13 -2.28
C LEU A 70 18.63 -12.30 -1.31
N SER A 71 17.45 -12.96 -1.29
CA SER A 71 17.21 -14.13 -0.44
C SER A 71 18.16 -15.29 -0.72
N TRP A 72 18.71 -15.40 -1.92
CA TRP A 72 19.73 -16.41 -2.27
C TRP A 72 21.06 -16.21 -1.53
N LEU A 73 21.32 -14.99 -1.06
CA LEU A 73 22.56 -14.63 -0.37
C LEU A 73 22.39 -14.60 1.16
N ILE A 74 21.27 -14.07 1.65
CA ILE A 74 21.09 -13.80 3.09
C ILE A 74 19.91 -14.59 3.71
N GLY A 75 19.19 -15.39 2.91
CA GLY A 75 17.97 -16.07 3.32
C GLY A 75 16.71 -15.22 3.21
N GLU A 76 15.56 -15.90 3.12
CA GLU A 76 14.25 -15.25 2.91
C GLU A 76 13.84 -14.30 4.05
N PRO A 77 14.02 -14.66 5.36
CA PRO A 77 13.60 -13.78 6.45
C PRO A 77 14.33 -12.44 6.43
N ASP A 78 15.66 -12.46 6.20
CA ASP A 78 16.47 -11.25 6.18
C ASP A 78 16.26 -10.43 4.91
N ALA A 79 16.01 -11.07 3.78
CA ALA A 79 15.63 -10.39 2.54
C ALA A 79 14.29 -9.66 2.68
N VAL A 80 13.30 -10.25 3.34
CA VAL A 80 12.03 -9.60 3.72
C VAL A 80 12.30 -8.41 4.65
N ALA A 81 13.17 -8.56 5.64
CA ALA A 81 13.51 -7.48 6.57
C ALA A 81 14.18 -6.30 5.83
N VAL A 82 15.08 -6.55 4.88
CA VAL A 82 15.72 -5.53 4.03
C VAL A 82 14.67 -4.83 3.15
N ALA A 83 13.74 -5.58 2.54
CA ALA A 83 12.67 -4.99 1.76
C ALA A 83 11.79 -4.06 2.62
N ARG A 84 11.41 -4.47 3.84
CA ARG A 84 10.65 -3.63 4.78
C ARG A 84 11.39 -2.36 5.15
N LEU A 85 12.68 -2.45 5.47
CA LEU A 85 13.52 -1.27 5.75
C LEU A 85 13.56 -0.33 4.54
N SER A 86 13.65 -0.86 3.32
CA SER A 86 13.65 -0.07 2.09
C SER A 86 12.32 0.68 1.89
N TRP A 87 11.18 0.07 2.24
CA TRP A 87 9.88 0.75 2.24
C TRP A 87 9.80 1.87 3.29
N MET A 88 10.39 1.68 4.46
CA MET A 88 10.47 2.74 5.48
C MET A 88 11.36 3.90 5.02
N LEU A 89 12.48 3.61 4.34
CA LEU A 89 13.32 4.64 3.71
C LEU A 89 12.55 5.37 2.61
N LEU A 90 11.78 4.63 1.80
CA LEU A 90 10.91 5.23 0.78
C LEU A 90 9.88 6.18 1.40
N GLY A 91 9.36 5.86 2.60
CA GLY A 91 8.50 6.76 3.38
C GLY A 91 9.20 8.07 3.76
N GLY A 92 10.48 8.01 4.09
CA GLY A 92 11.33 9.21 4.28
C GLY A 92 11.46 10.02 2.99
N VAL A 93 11.72 9.36 1.85
CA VAL A 93 11.77 10.00 0.52
C VAL A 93 10.43 10.65 0.17
N ASN A 94 9.30 9.97 0.40
CA ASN A 94 7.97 10.51 0.13
C ASN A 94 7.67 11.78 0.94
N ALA A 95 8.06 11.80 2.22
CA ALA A 95 7.92 12.99 3.06
C ALA A 95 8.74 14.17 2.50
N VAL A 96 9.98 13.92 2.08
CA VAL A 96 10.82 14.93 1.43
C VAL A 96 10.21 15.41 0.11
N LEU A 97 9.72 14.50 -0.73
CA LEU A 97 9.08 14.84 -2.00
C LEU A 97 7.83 15.69 -1.81
N CYS A 98 6.98 15.42 -0.78
CA CYS A 98 5.87 16.31 -0.43
C CYS A 98 6.34 17.75 -0.17
N GLY A 99 7.44 17.91 0.56
CA GLY A 99 8.06 19.22 0.80
C GLY A 99 8.56 19.89 -0.48
N LEU A 100 9.22 19.10 -1.34
CA LEU A 100 9.79 19.61 -2.60
C LEU A 100 8.71 20.05 -3.60
N VAL A 101 7.55 19.39 -3.62
CA VAL A 101 6.41 19.76 -4.48
C VAL A 101 5.95 21.20 -4.18
N LEU A 102 5.84 21.58 -2.91
CA LEU A 102 5.35 22.91 -2.50
C LEU A 102 6.47 23.96 -2.34
N ARG A 103 7.73 23.53 -2.23
CA ARG A 103 8.87 24.44 -2.00
C ARG A 103 8.96 25.61 -3.00
N PRO A 104 8.69 25.44 -4.32
CA PRO A 104 8.72 26.54 -5.28
C PRO A 104 7.70 27.64 -5.01
N VAL A 105 6.58 27.31 -4.33
CA VAL A 105 5.49 28.25 -4.01
C VAL A 105 5.70 28.87 -2.63
N ASN A 106 5.99 28.01 -1.61
CA ASN A 106 6.28 28.48 -0.24
C ASN A 106 7.09 27.42 0.52
N ARG A 107 8.27 27.80 1.02
CA ARG A 107 9.19 26.89 1.73
C ARG A 107 8.63 26.39 3.08
N ILE A 108 7.94 27.26 3.81
CA ILE A 108 7.34 26.92 5.12
C ILE A 108 6.19 25.96 4.91
N ALA A 109 5.31 26.23 3.95
CA ALA A 109 4.20 25.36 3.60
C ALA A 109 4.69 23.99 3.10
N GLY A 110 5.79 23.96 2.33
CA GLY A 110 6.44 22.72 1.93
C GLY A 110 6.94 21.91 3.14
N LEU A 111 7.57 22.55 4.13
CA LEU A 111 8.02 21.87 5.35
C LEU A 111 6.82 21.30 6.16
N VAL A 112 5.75 22.08 6.28
CA VAL A 112 4.52 21.64 6.96
C VAL A 112 3.90 20.43 6.23
N ALA A 113 3.81 20.46 4.90
CA ALA A 113 3.32 19.30 4.13
C ALA A 113 4.20 18.07 4.33
N ALA A 114 5.53 18.23 4.33
CA ALA A 114 6.46 17.14 4.59
C ALA A 114 6.27 16.52 5.98
N LEU A 115 6.13 17.32 7.02
CA LEU A 115 5.87 16.87 8.39
C LEU A 115 4.47 16.22 8.51
N CYS A 116 3.46 16.80 7.88
CA CYS A 116 2.12 16.24 7.83
C CYS A 116 2.14 14.83 7.24
N TYR A 117 2.82 14.63 6.12
CA TYR A 117 2.98 13.32 5.50
C TYR A 117 3.79 12.35 6.38
N ALA A 118 4.90 12.82 6.97
CA ALA A 118 5.76 12.01 7.82
C ALA A 118 5.00 11.37 8.99
N LEU A 119 4.02 12.10 9.54
CA LEU A 119 3.23 11.71 10.72
C LEU A 119 1.83 11.17 10.37
N ALA A 120 1.40 11.22 9.11
CA ALA A 120 0.11 10.70 8.68
C ALA A 120 0.01 9.19 8.92
N LEU A 121 -0.95 8.74 9.73
CA LEU A 121 -1.12 7.32 10.09
C LEU A 121 -1.27 6.43 8.85
N GLY A 122 -2.03 6.88 7.83
CA GLY A 122 -2.19 6.15 6.56
C GLY A 122 -0.87 5.94 5.82
N ALA A 123 0.02 6.97 5.79
CA ALA A 123 1.36 6.86 5.20
C ALA A 123 2.25 5.90 6.01
N VAL A 124 2.29 6.08 7.34
CA VAL A 124 3.06 5.20 8.24
C VAL A 124 2.63 3.75 8.09
N TYR A 125 1.30 3.50 7.97
CA TYR A 125 0.76 2.16 7.80
C TYR A 125 1.18 1.50 6.48
N VAL A 126 1.22 2.21 5.36
CA VAL A 126 1.57 1.59 4.07
C VAL A 126 3.06 1.49 3.81
N GLU A 127 3.86 2.24 4.57
CA GLU A 127 5.32 2.34 4.38
C GLU A 127 6.12 1.54 5.43
N HIS A 128 5.44 0.89 6.39
CA HIS A 128 6.14 0.02 7.33
C HIS A 128 6.44 -1.37 6.76
N THR A 129 5.81 -1.73 5.64
CA THR A 129 5.94 -3.01 4.96
C THR A 129 5.68 -2.86 3.46
N MET A 130 5.82 -3.93 2.68
CA MET A 130 5.81 -3.92 1.21
C MET A 130 4.41 -3.77 0.60
N LEU A 131 3.69 -2.67 0.96
CA LEU A 131 2.40 -2.32 0.37
C LEU A 131 2.59 -1.41 -0.86
N LEU A 132 1.64 -1.49 -1.79
CA LEU A 132 1.74 -0.89 -3.13
C LEU A 132 1.59 0.63 -3.13
N GLU A 133 0.93 1.17 -2.13
CA GLU A 133 0.64 2.59 -2.00
C GLU A 133 1.92 3.43 -1.81
N ALA A 134 2.93 2.87 -1.14
CA ALA A 134 4.20 3.57 -0.89
C ALA A 134 4.94 3.91 -2.20
N PRO A 135 5.31 2.96 -3.06
CA PRO A 135 5.97 3.28 -4.33
C PRO A 135 5.03 4.03 -5.31
N ALA A 136 3.71 3.80 -5.29
CA ALA A 136 2.76 4.57 -6.09
C ALA A 136 2.75 6.06 -5.71
N THR A 137 2.84 6.37 -4.42
CA THR A 137 2.98 7.74 -3.92
C THR A 137 4.33 8.36 -4.36
N THR A 138 5.41 7.59 -4.31
CA THR A 138 6.74 8.06 -4.74
C THR A 138 6.73 8.52 -6.19
N VAL A 139 6.21 7.69 -7.10
CA VAL A 139 6.22 8.02 -8.54
C VAL A 139 5.32 9.21 -8.85
N LEU A 140 4.19 9.35 -8.16
CA LEU A 140 3.32 10.53 -8.26
C LEU A 140 4.04 11.81 -7.82
N LEU A 141 4.60 11.81 -6.61
CA LEU A 141 5.28 12.98 -6.05
C LEU A 141 6.51 13.36 -6.86
N ALA A 142 7.31 12.38 -7.30
CA ALA A 142 8.46 12.59 -8.16
C ALA A 142 8.06 13.22 -9.50
N ALA A 143 6.96 12.77 -10.11
CA ALA A 143 6.44 13.36 -11.35
C ALA A 143 6.01 14.83 -11.16
N LEU A 144 5.38 15.17 -10.03
CA LEU A 144 5.04 16.56 -9.69
C LEU A 144 6.29 17.44 -9.51
N VAL A 145 7.34 16.91 -8.88
CA VAL A 145 8.62 17.60 -8.69
C VAL A 145 9.34 17.82 -10.02
N VAL A 146 9.48 16.76 -10.84
CA VAL A 146 10.19 16.80 -12.13
C VAL A 146 9.53 17.78 -13.10
N THR A 147 8.21 17.81 -13.14
CA THR A 147 7.44 18.71 -14.02
C THR A 147 7.35 20.14 -13.48
N ARG A 148 7.81 20.38 -12.23
CA ARG A 148 7.63 21.67 -11.53
C ARG A 148 6.21 22.22 -11.69
N LEU A 149 5.22 21.37 -11.57
CA LEU A 149 3.83 21.66 -11.95
C LEU A 149 3.23 22.81 -11.11
N LEU A 150 3.71 23.01 -9.87
CA LEU A 150 3.28 24.09 -8.99
C LEU A 150 4.11 25.37 -9.15
N GLY A 151 5.23 25.32 -9.84
CA GLY A 151 6.14 26.45 -10.04
C GLY A 151 6.10 27.03 -11.46
N GLY A 152 7.01 27.94 -11.77
CA GLY A 152 7.25 28.44 -13.11
C GLY A 152 7.70 27.34 -14.08
N GLY A 153 7.38 27.51 -15.37
CA GLY A 153 7.77 26.56 -16.41
C GLY A 153 9.18 26.73 -16.95
N ASP A 154 9.93 27.69 -16.42
CA ASP A 154 11.25 28.02 -16.92
C ASP A 154 12.23 26.86 -16.77
N GLY A 155 12.93 26.54 -17.87
CA GLY A 155 13.89 25.44 -17.93
C GLY A 155 13.28 24.03 -18.03
N ILE A 156 11.96 23.88 -18.16
CA ILE A 156 11.31 22.58 -18.41
C ILE A 156 11.45 22.20 -19.88
N ARG A 157 12.15 21.09 -20.13
CA ARG A 157 12.40 20.53 -21.48
C ARG A 157 11.54 19.28 -21.69
N ALA A 158 11.44 18.81 -22.95
CA ALA A 158 10.70 17.60 -23.31
C ALA A 158 11.09 16.37 -22.47
N GLN A 159 12.38 16.22 -22.13
CA GLN A 159 12.86 15.13 -21.28
C GLN A 159 12.18 15.06 -19.90
N HIS A 160 11.80 16.18 -19.29
CA HIS A 160 11.09 16.16 -18.01
C HIS A 160 9.69 15.56 -18.14
N TYR A 161 9.02 15.79 -19.28
CA TYR A 161 7.72 15.18 -19.57
C TYR A 161 7.83 13.70 -19.89
N VAL A 162 8.94 13.27 -20.53
CA VAL A 162 9.26 11.85 -20.73
C VAL A 162 9.48 11.17 -19.37
N VAL A 163 10.32 11.74 -18.49
CA VAL A 163 10.56 11.19 -17.16
C VAL A 163 9.27 11.16 -16.33
N ALA A 164 8.44 12.21 -16.38
CA ALA A 164 7.15 12.21 -15.73
C ALA A 164 6.23 11.12 -16.27
N GLY A 165 6.24 10.88 -17.57
CA GLY A 165 5.50 9.79 -18.20
C GLY A 165 5.96 8.40 -17.74
N LEU A 166 7.27 8.16 -17.66
CA LEU A 166 7.83 6.91 -17.11
C LEU A 166 7.38 6.69 -15.66
N LEU A 167 7.49 7.71 -14.82
CA LEU A 167 7.07 7.66 -13.42
C LEU A 167 5.55 7.40 -13.28
N LEU A 168 4.73 8.20 -13.97
CA LEU A 168 3.28 8.07 -13.90
C LEU A 168 2.78 6.76 -14.49
N GLY A 169 3.41 6.26 -15.57
CA GLY A 169 3.10 4.96 -16.16
C GLY A 169 3.45 3.78 -15.25
N SER A 170 4.39 3.96 -14.32
CA SER A 170 4.69 2.95 -13.31
C SER A 170 3.61 2.82 -12.24
N SER A 171 2.79 3.85 -12.00
CA SER A 171 1.76 3.84 -10.96
C SER A 171 0.65 2.78 -11.20
N PRO A 172 0.01 2.69 -12.40
CA PRO A 172 -0.95 1.62 -12.68
C PRO A 172 -0.32 0.23 -12.73
N LEU A 173 0.98 0.11 -12.95
CA LEU A 173 1.69 -1.18 -12.88
C LEU A 173 1.77 -1.74 -11.45
N LEU A 174 1.77 -0.88 -10.44
CA LEU A 174 1.72 -1.27 -9.04
C LEU A 174 0.29 -1.60 -8.60
N LYS A 175 -0.64 -0.73 -8.96
CA LYS A 175 -2.06 -0.86 -8.61
C LYS A 175 -2.91 -0.18 -9.67
N MET A 176 -3.92 -0.86 -10.21
CA MET A 176 -4.75 -0.31 -11.28
C MET A 176 -5.31 1.10 -10.98
N TRP A 177 -5.56 1.41 -9.71
CA TRP A 177 -6.00 2.75 -9.26
C TRP A 177 -5.02 3.87 -9.59
N GLY A 178 -3.75 3.55 -9.89
CA GLY A 178 -2.72 4.49 -10.32
C GLY A 178 -3.03 5.22 -11.63
N ILE A 179 -4.02 4.74 -12.39
CA ILE A 179 -4.52 5.44 -13.59
C ILE A 179 -5.17 6.79 -13.23
N VAL A 180 -5.78 6.91 -12.03
CA VAL A 180 -6.46 8.14 -11.60
C VAL A 180 -5.49 9.30 -11.43
N PRO A 181 -4.43 9.22 -10.58
CA PRO A 181 -3.45 10.30 -10.47
C PRO A 181 -2.68 10.55 -11.77
N LEU A 182 -2.40 9.52 -12.58
CA LEU A 182 -1.80 9.68 -13.89
C LEU A 182 -2.66 10.63 -14.75
N LEU A 183 -3.96 10.37 -14.89
CA LEU A 183 -4.86 11.20 -15.69
C LEU A 183 -4.96 12.63 -15.14
N VAL A 184 -5.07 12.82 -13.83
CA VAL A 184 -5.11 14.15 -13.21
C VAL A 184 -3.87 14.96 -13.57
N VAL A 185 -2.67 14.36 -13.46
CA VAL A 185 -1.41 15.06 -13.75
C VAL A 185 -1.26 15.33 -15.25
N VAL A 186 -1.56 14.35 -16.12
CA VAL A 186 -1.52 14.52 -17.58
C VAL A 186 -2.46 15.65 -18.05
N VAL A 187 -3.71 15.63 -17.59
CA VAL A 187 -4.68 16.68 -17.90
C VAL A 187 -4.21 18.05 -17.39
N THR A 188 -3.64 18.11 -16.19
CA THR A 188 -3.08 19.36 -15.65
C THR A 188 -1.90 19.86 -16.48
N ILE A 189 -1.00 18.98 -16.91
CA ILE A 189 0.10 19.34 -17.82
C ILE A 189 -0.47 19.87 -19.14
N TRP A 190 -1.47 19.19 -19.71
CA TRP A 190 -2.10 19.61 -20.94
C TRP A 190 -2.70 21.02 -20.82
N LEU A 191 -3.47 21.27 -19.78
CA LEU A 191 -4.12 22.58 -19.56
C LEU A 191 -3.14 23.72 -19.25
N ARG A 192 -2.05 23.43 -18.56
CA ARG A 192 -1.10 24.45 -18.09
C ARG A 192 0.14 24.64 -18.96
N ARG A 193 0.57 23.61 -19.66
CA ARG A 193 1.81 23.58 -20.48
C ARG A 193 1.54 23.36 -21.97
N GLY A 194 0.30 23.04 -22.33
CA GLY A 194 -0.14 22.84 -23.70
C GLY A 194 -0.19 21.37 -24.14
N ARG A 195 -0.69 21.15 -25.36
CA ARG A 195 -0.97 19.82 -25.91
C ARG A 195 0.26 18.92 -26.02
N ARG A 196 1.37 19.45 -26.58
CA ARG A 196 2.58 18.66 -26.83
C ARG A 196 3.18 18.04 -25.57
N PRO A 197 3.40 18.80 -24.45
CA PRO A 197 3.81 18.24 -23.18
C PRO A 197 2.86 17.17 -22.63
N GLY A 198 1.55 17.42 -22.68
CA GLY A 198 0.53 16.45 -22.24
C GLY A 198 0.59 15.14 -23.04
N LEU A 199 0.70 15.22 -24.36
CA LEU A 199 0.82 14.03 -25.24
C LEU A 199 2.13 13.28 -25.04
N ILE A 200 3.26 13.96 -24.81
CA ILE A 200 4.52 13.31 -24.49
C ILE A 200 4.39 12.52 -23.18
N THR A 201 3.84 13.15 -22.12
CA THR A 201 3.68 12.51 -20.83
C THR A 201 2.73 11.31 -20.92
N PHE A 202 1.58 11.45 -21.57
CA PHE A 202 0.60 10.38 -21.75
C PHE A 202 1.15 9.22 -22.60
N GLY A 203 1.75 9.54 -23.76
CA GLY A 203 2.30 8.54 -24.66
C GLY A 203 3.43 7.74 -24.00
N THR A 204 4.32 8.43 -23.26
CA THR A 204 5.38 7.74 -22.52
C THR A 204 4.81 6.88 -21.39
N ALA A 205 3.78 7.34 -20.66
CA ALA A 205 3.13 6.56 -19.62
C ALA A 205 2.45 5.30 -20.21
N ALA A 206 1.74 5.45 -21.33
CA ALA A 206 1.09 4.34 -22.02
C ALA A 206 2.13 3.32 -22.54
N ALA A 207 3.23 3.81 -23.11
CA ALA A 207 4.35 2.96 -23.57
C ALA A 207 4.99 2.21 -22.41
N THR A 208 5.17 2.84 -21.24
CA THR A 208 5.69 2.20 -20.02
C THR A 208 4.77 1.09 -19.55
N CYS A 209 3.46 1.35 -19.46
CA CYS A 209 2.48 0.33 -19.10
C CYS A 209 2.48 -0.83 -20.10
N ALA A 210 2.47 -0.54 -21.39
CA ALA A 210 2.48 -1.57 -22.43
C ALA A 210 3.75 -2.41 -22.37
N ALA A 211 4.93 -1.78 -22.31
CA ALA A 211 6.22 -2.48 -22.31
C ALA A 211 6.35 -3.47 -21.11
N VAL A 212 5.84 -3.10 -19.95
CA VAL A 212 5.91 -3.94 -18.76
C VAL A 212 4.79 -5.00 -18.72
N CYS A 213 3.57 -4.64 -19.12
CA CYS A 213 2.45 -5.58 -19.07
C CYS A 213 2.44 -6.59 -20.22
N LEU A 214 2.94 -6.21 -21.40
CA LEU A 214 2.81 -7.01 -22.63
C LEU A 214 3.39 -8.42 -22.50
N PRO A 215 4.59 -8.66 -21.94
CA PRO A 215 5.14 -10.01 -21.81
C PRO A 215 4.23 -10.94 -21.00
N PHE A 216 3.67 -10.45 -19.89
CA PHE A 216 2.76 -11.21 -19.02
C PHE A 216 1.38 -11.40 -19.67
N PHE A 217 0.89 -10.38 -20.38
CA PHE A 217 -0.37 -10.48 -21.11
C PHE A 217 -0.29 -11.50 -22.24
N VAL A 218 0.80 -11.51 -23.01
CA VAL A 218 0.99 -12.50 -24.07
C VAL A 218 1.10 -13.92 -23.50
N ALA A 219 1.74 -14.09 -22.34
CA ALA A 219 1.88 -15.39 -21.70
C ALA A 219 0.55 -15.95 -21.15
N ALA A 220 -0.38 -15.09 -20.68
CA ALA A 220 -1.64 -15.51 -20.07
C ALA A 220 -2.73 -14.43 -20.21
N PRO A 221 -3.25 -14.13 -21.42
CA PRO A 221 -4.11 -12.98 -21.67
C PRO A 221 -5.44 -13.03 -20.91
N ALA A 222 -6.13 -14.17 -20.95
CA ALA A 222 -7.42 -14.32 -20.28
C ALA A 222 -7.30 -14.23 -18.76
N GLN A 223 -6.30 -14.90 -18.18
CA GLN A 223 -6.06 -14.94 -16.74
C GLN A 223 -5.63 -13.55 -16.24
N MET A 224 -4.72 -12.87 -16.94
CA MET A 224 -4.30 -11.53 -16.55
C MET A 224 -5.48 -10.55 -16.59
N TRP A 225 -6.31 -10.57 -17.64
CA TRP A 225 -7.50 -9.74 -17.71
C TRP A 225 -8.47 -10.03 -16.58
N GLN A 226 -8.77 -11.32 -16.35
CA GLN A 226 -9.67 -11.75 -15.29
C GLN A 226 -9.20 -11.31 -13.89
N LEU A 227 -7.90 -11.49 -13.58
CA LEU A 227 -7.37 -11.23 -12.24
C LEU A 227 -7.11 -9.75 -11.98
N VAL A 228 -6.56 -9.02 -12.98
CA VAL A 228 -6.15 -7.62 -12.79
C VAL A 228 -7.32 -6.65 -12.98
N VAL A 229 -8.27 -6.96 -13.88
CA VAL A 229 -9.37 -6.05 -14.20
C VAL A 229 -10.69 -6.55 -13.63
N VAL A 230 -11.17 -7.70 -14.09
CA VAL A 230 -12.52 -8.20 -13.75
C VAL A 230 -12.65 -8.47 -12.25
N ALA A 231 -11.69 -9.19 -11.66
CA ALA A 231 -11.69 -9.50 -10.23
C ALA A 231 -11.59 -8.25 -9.34
N GLN A 232 -10.95 -7.19 -9.80
CA GLN A 232 -10.84 -5.95 -9.03
C GLN A 232 -12.14 -5.12 -9.09
N LEU A 233 -12.76 -5.02 -10.25
CA LEU A 233 -14.00 -4.27 -10.44
C LEU A 233 -15.22 -5.02 -9.89
N GLY A 234 -15.21 -6.35 -9.96
CA GLY A 234 -16.28 -7.23 -9.48
C GLY A 234 -16.21 -7.58 -7.99
N ARG A 235 -15.31 -6.95 -7.21
CA ARG A 235 -15.22 -7.20 -5.77
C ARG A 235 -16.52 -6.87 -5.06
N ARG A 236 -16.90 -7.72 -4.10
CA ARG A 236 -18.03 -7.49 -3.23
C ARG A 236 -17.93 -6.14 -2.52
N ARG A 237 -19.03 -5.40 -2.47
CA ARG A 237 -19.12 -4.19 -1.66
C ARG A 237 -19.15 -4.57 -0.17
N VAL A 238 -18.22 -4.02 0.59
CA VAL A 238 -18.21 -4.13 2.05
C VAL A 238 -19.15 -3.12 2.69
N ARG A 239 -19.54 -3.39 3.94
CA ARG A 239 -20.54 -2.59 4.66
C ARG A 239 -19.95 -1.35 5.34
N GLU A 240 -18.65 -1.09 5.22
CA GLU A 240 -18.04 0.11 5.80
C GLU A 240 -18.68 1.36 5.20
N SER A 241 -19.28 2.16 6.09
CA SER A 241 -19.90 3.42 5.74
C SER A 241 -18.86 4.45 5.26
N PRO A 242 -19.24 5.45 4.46
CA PRO A 242 -18.34 6.54 4.10
C PRO A 242 -17.70 7.24 5.31
N ALA A 243 -18.40 7.34 6.43
CA ALA A 243 -17.88 7.92 7.66
C ALA A 243 -16.75 7.07 8.25
N GLU A 244 -16.89 5.75 8.27
CA GLU A 244 -15.82 4.83 8.72
C GLU A 244 -14.60 4.91 7.82
N ARG A 245 -14.77 4.98 6.50
CA ARG A 245 -13.67 5.14 5.55
C ARG A 245 -12.95 6.49 5.73
N LEU A 246 -13.70 7.58 5.90
CA LEU A 246 -13.13 8.90 6.20
C LEU A 246 -12.38 8.91 7.54
N THR A 247 -12.89 8.21 8.54
CA THR A 247 -12.20 8.05 9.83
C THR A 247 -10.84 7.39 9.67
N ASP A 248 -10.73 6.36 8.81
CA ASP A 248 -9.46 5.70 8.49
C ASP A 248 -8.54 6.62 7.69
N VAL A 249 -9.07 7.29 6.65
CA VAL A 249 -8.33 8.24 5.80
C VAL A 249 -7.70 9.36 6.62
N LEU A 250 -8.44 9.86 7.61
CA LEU A 250 -7.99 10.96 8.49
C LEU A 250 -7.20 10.47 9.71
N GLY A 251 -7.03 9.15 9.87
CA GLY A 251 -6.29 8.56 11.00
C GLY A 251 -6.99 8.69 12.36
N LEU A 252 -8.29 8.99 12.39
CA LEU A 252 -9.03 9.30 13.62
C LEU A 252 -9.28 8.06 14.50
N ARG A 253 -9.25 6.85 13.96
CA ARG A 253 -9.37 5.62 14.77
C ARG A 253 -8.30 5.49 15.85
N GLY A 254 -7.12 6.05 15.62
CA GLY A 254 -6.06 6.07 16.62
C GLY A 254 -6.32 7.03 17.79
N TRP A 255 -7.32 7.92 17.69
CA TRP A 255 -7.63 8.93 18.69
C TRP A 255 -8.71 8.51 19.67
N ALA A 256 -9.73 7.82 19.18
CA ALA A 256 -10.89 7.47 19.99
C ALA A 256 -11.35 6.06 19.64
N PRO A 257 -11.23 5.10 20.55
CA PRO A 257 -11.72 3.75 20.34
C PRO A 257 -13.25 3.67 20.28
N ASP A 258 -13.95 4.65 20.85
CA ASP A 258 -15.42 4.70 20.88
C ASP A 258 -15.98 5.47 19.67
N ARG A 259 -16.92 4.84 18.93
CA ARG A 259 -17.53 5.40 17.72
C ARG A 259 -18.29 6.71 17.96
N THR A 260 -18.87 6.90 19.14
CA THR A 260 -19.61 8.11 19.49
C THR A 260 -18.73 9.35 19.57
N GLN A 261 -17.45 9.17 19.92
CA GLN A 261 -16.47 10.27 20.02
C GLN A 261 -15.93 10.70 18.64
N TRP A 262 -16.05 9.88 17.59
CA TRP A 262 -15.54 10.22 16.27
C TRP A 262 -16.39 11.24 15.54
N SER A 263 -17.69 11.27 15.75
CA SER A 263 -18.61 12.10 14.95
C SER A 263 -18.24 13.58 14.97
N GLY A 264 -17.94 14.13 16.15
CA GLY A 264 -17.50 15.52 16.29
C GLY A 264 -16.13 15.78 15.66
N LEU A 265 -15.14 14.91 15.96
CA LEU A 265 -13.80 15.01 15.38
C LEU A 265 -13.82 14.86 13.87
N LEU A 266 -14.62 13.91 13.36
CA LEU A 266 -14.79 13.70 11.93
C LEU A 266 -15.39 14.93 11.25
N ALA A 267 -16.45 15.51 11.82
CA ALA A 267 -17.07 16.70 11.27
C ALA A 267 -16.06 17.87 11.18
N VAL A 268 -15.30 18.13 12.24
CA VAL A 268 -14.27 19.17 12.27
C VAL A 268 -13.19 18.87 11.21
N ALA A 269 -12.71 17.64 11.13
CA ALA A 269 -11.66 17.28 10.18
C ALA A 269 -12.12 17.39 8.72
N VAL A 270 -13.37 17.01 8.42
CA VAL A 270 -13.98 17.18 7.09
C VAL A 270 -14.14 18.66 6.72
N VAL A 271 -14.60 19.49 7.66
CA VAL A 271 -14.70 20.95 7.44
C VAL A 271 -13.32 21.54 7.15
N LEU A 272 -12.31 21.21 7.97
CA LEU A 272 -10.95 21.70 7.77
C LEU A 272 -10.38 21.24 6.42
N LEU A 273 -10.60 20.00 6.03
CA LEU A 273 -10.15 19.46 4.75
C LEU A 273 -10.86 20.15 3.57
N THR A 274 -12.18 20.42 3.71
CA THR A 274 -12.96 21.17 2.72
C THR A 274 -12.42 22.59 2.56
N VAL A 275 -12.10 23.27 3.67
CA VAL A 275 -11.44 24.59 3.64
C VAL A 275 -10.09 24.51 2.91
N CYS A 276 -9.29 23.49 3.18
CA CYS A 276 -8.00 23.29 2.47
C CYS A 276 -8.22 23.13 0.95
N VAL A 277 -9.21 22.35 0.53
CA VAL A 277 -9.56 22.20 -0.90
C VAL A 277 -9.97 23.53 -1.51
N VAL A 278 -10.89 24.27 -0.87
CA VAL A 278 -11.35 25.56 -1.36
C VAL A 278 -10.19 26.56 -1.50
N LEU A 279 -9.31 26.63 -0.50
CA LEU A 279 -8.13 27.49 -0.55
C LEU A 279 -7.18 27.08 -1.71
N CYS A 280 -6.97 25.79 -1.92
CA CYS A 280 -6.18 25.32 -3.07
C CYS A 280 -6.81 25.67 -4.43
N LEU A 281 -8.15 25.76 -4.54
CA LEU A 281 -8.84 26.13 -5.76
C LEU A 281 -8.70 27.62 -6.10
N VAL A 282 -8.48 28.50 -5.10
CA VAL A 282 -8.30 29.95 -5.29
C VAL A 282 -7.06 30.24 -6.15
N ARG A 283 -5.98 29.47 -6.00
CA ARG A 283 -4.75 29.67 -6.75
C ARG A 283 -4.58 28.65 -7.87
N ALA A 284 -4.39 29.11 -9.09
CA ALA A 284 -4.32 28.26 -10.28
C ALA A 284 -3.24 27.15 -10.15
N GLU A 285 -2.07 27.47 -9.59
CA GLU A 285 -0.98 26.52 -9.40
C GLU A 285 -1.28 25.41 -8.39
N LEU A 286 -2.20 25.62 -7.44
CA LEU A 286 -2.58 24.66 -6.41
C LEU A 286 -3.77 23.78 -6.81
N ARG A 287 -4.48 24.10 -7.90
CA ARG A 287 -5.68 23.35 -8.36
C ARG A 287 -5.40 21.87 -8.60
N VAL A 288 -4.19 21.52 -9.03
CA VAL A 288 -3.79 20.11 -9.19
C VAL A 288 -3.82 19.36 -7.86
N ILE A 289 -3.46 20.00 -6.76
CA ILE A 289 -3.53 19.40 -5.41
C ILE A 289 -4.98 19.14 -5.02
N ALA A 290 -5.86 20.12 -5.24
CA ALA A 290 -7.29 19.94 -4.99
C ALA A 290 -7.87 18.82 -5.86
N ALA A 291 -7.51 18.75 -7.15
CA ALA A 291 -7.94 17.70 -8.07
C ALA A 291 -7.45 16.30 -7.62
N LEU A 292 -6.19 16.18 -7.21
CA LEU A 292 -5.65 14.94 -6.66
C LEU A 292 -6.39 14.52 -5.40
N LEU A 293 -6.62 15.42 -4.45
CA LEU A 293 -7.33 15.11 -3.22
C LEU A 293 -8.78 14.67 -3.48
N LEU A 294 -9.50 15.40 -4.32
CA LEU A 294 -10.88 15.07 -4.66
C LEU A 294 -10.99 13.73 -5.38
N THR A 295 -10.10 13.45 -6.35
CA THR A 295 -10.15 12.19 -7.11
C THR A 295 -9.72 10.99 -6.26
N HIS A 296 -8.70 11.12 -5.41
CA HIS A 296 -8.30 10.05 -4.48
C HIS A 296 -9.37 9.85 -3.39
N GLY A 297 -9.98 10.92 -2.90
CA GLY A 297 -11.11 10.85 -1.98
C GLY A 297 -12.32 10.14 -2.61
N ALA A 298 -12.69 10.51 -3.84
CA ALA A 298 -13.75 9.84 -4.57
C ALA A 298 -13.44 8.34 -4.77
N LEU A 299 -12.21 8.01 -5.16
CA LEU A 299 -11.76 6.62 -5.29
C LEU A 299 -11.90 5.87 -3.96
N ALA A 300 -11.43 6.44 -2.85
CA ALA A 300 -11.55 5.83 -1.53
C ALA A 300 -13.00 5.60 -1.09
N MET A 301 -13.92 6.50 -1.46
CA MET A 301 -15.33 6.37 -1.11
C MET A 301 -16.10 5.41 -2.03
N THR A 302 -15.67 5.22 -3.28
CA THR A 302 -16.40 4.44 -4.29
C THR A 302 -15.86 3.02 -4.47
N THR A 303 -14.63 2.72 -4.03
CA THR A 303 -14.07 1.36 -4.13
C THR A 303 -14.97 0.32 -3.46
N PRO A 304 -15.27 -0.81 -4.12
CA PRO A 304 -16.20 -1.81 -3.56
C PRO A 304 -15.69 -2.43 -2.26
N MET A 305 -14.40 -2.79 -2.19
CA MET A 305 -13.77 -3.29 -0.96
C MET A 305 -13.04 -2.14 -0.26
N TRP A 306 -13.04 -2.17 1.08
CA TRP A 306 -12.26 -1.25 1.89
C TRP A 306 -11.20 -1.99 2.71
N PHE A 307 -9.97 -1.53 2.60
CA PHE A 307 -8.85 -1.99 3.42
C PHE A 307 -8.13 -0.77 3.99
N LEU A 308 -7.63 -0.87 5.22
CA LEU A 308 -6.97 0.24 5.91
C LEU A 308 -5.81 0.85 5.11
N HIS A 309 -5.09 0.03 4.31
CA HIS A 309 -4.00 0.51 3.49
C HIS A 309 -4.44 1.47 2.37
N TYR A 310 -5.73 1.47 1.98
CA TYR A 310 -6.23 2.45 1.00
C TYR A 310 -6.18 3.89 1.51
N ALA A 311 -6.18 4.09 2.84
CA ALA A 311 -5.94 5.40 3.45
C ALA A 311 -4.58 5.99 3.08
N GLY A 312 -3.58 5.14 2.80
CA GLY A 312 -2.26 5.58 2.35
C GLY A 312 -2.26 6.35 1.03
N LEU A 313 -3.18 6.02 0.11
CA LEU A 313 -3.31 6.72 -1.18
C LEU A 313 -3.67 8.21 -1.02
N THR A 314 -4.42 8.55 0.02
CA THR A 314 -4.89 9.91 0.28
C THR A 314 -3.92 10.74 1.11
N ALA A 315 -2.93 10.12 1.75
CA ALA A 315 -2.03 10.78 2.69
C ALA A 315 -1.22 11.93 2.05
N ALA A 316 -0.64 11.70 0.86
CA ALA A 316 0.11 12.74 0.16
C ALA A 316 -0.80 13.88 -0.37
N PRO A 317 -1.93 13.62 -1.04
CA PRO A 317 -2.88 14.67 -1.40
C PRO A 317 -3.38 15.51 -0.21
N ILE A 318 -3.65 14.90 0.94
CA ILE A 318 -4.06 15.62 2.17
C ILE A 318 -2.91 16.51 2.67
N ALA A 319 -1.71 15.96 2.81
CA ALA A 319 -0.54 16.72 3.26
C ALA A 319 -0.23 17.91 2.34
N LEU A 320 -0.31 17.71 1.02
CA LEU A 320 -0.14 18.78 0.04
C LEU A 320 -1.27 19.83 0.12
N ALA A 321 -2.52 19.42 0.38
CA ALA A 321 -3.65 20.34 0.52
C ALA A 321 -3.50 21.23 1.77
N VAL A 322 -3.07 20.65 2.90
CA VAL A 322 -2.76 21.40 4.13
C VAL A 322 -1.65 22.45 3.85
N GLY A 323 -0.55 22.04 3.23
CA GLY A 323 0.53 22.96 2.84
C GLY A 323 0.07 24.00 1.81
N GLY A 324 -0.73 23.59 0.83
CA GLY A 324 -1.32 24.48 -0.18
C GLY A 324 -2.20 25.56 0.45
N ALA A 325 -3.09 25.16 1.36
CA ALA A 325 -3.93 26.09 2.12
C ALA A 325 -3.10 27.07 2.94
N LEU A 326 -2.08 26.58 3.65
CA LEU A 326 -1.16 27.43 4.40
C LEU A 326 -0.44 28.45 3.48
N THR A 327 -0.08 28.06 2.26
CA THR A 327 0.52 28.96 1.26
C THR A 327 -0.40 30.15 0.96
N VAL A 328 -1.70 29.89 0.78
CA VAL A 328 -2.70 30.94 0.49
C VAL A 328 -2.87 31.85 1.70
N LEU A 329 -3.04 31.28 2.88
CA LEU A 329 -3.23 32.03 4.14
C LEU A 329 -2.02 32.91 4.46
N LEU A 330 -0.80 32.39 4.32
CA LEU A 330 0.43 33.18 4.52
C LEU A 330 0.56 34.30 3.48
N GLY A 331 0.12 34.05 2.24
CA GLY A 331 0.05 35.06 1.20
C GLY A 331 -0.89 36.21 1.57
N TRP A 332 -2.07 35.91 2.08
CA TRP A 332 -3.04 36.92 2.55
C TRP A 332 -2.50 37.69 3.77
N CYS A 333 -1.88 37.00 4.74
CA CYS A 333 -1.24 37.68 5.87
C CYS A 333 -0.18 38.68 5.41
N GLY A 334 0.62 38.34 4.38
CA GLY A 334 1.65 39.21 3.82
C GLY A 334 1.10 40.49 3.16
N GLN A 335 -0.18 40.51 2.77
CA GLN A 335 -0.83 41.67 2.18
C GLN A 335 -1.38 42.66 3.23
N LEU A 336 -1.35 42.32 4.53
CA LEU A 336 -1.82 43.19 5.59
C LEU A 336 -0.94 44.42 5.74
N GLN A 337 -1.55 45.58 5.78
CA GLN A 337 -0.83 46.86 5.94
C GLN A 337 -0.07 46.96 7.27
N ARG A 338 -0.58 46.37 8.34
CA ARG A 338 0.07 46.36 9.65
C ARG A 338 1.03 45.16 9.76
N ARG A 339 2.34 45.44 9.64
CA ARG A 339 3.40 44.41 9.72
C ARG A 339 3.39 43.59 11.00
N SER A 340 3.00 44.19 12.14
CA SER A 340 2.83 43.47 13.43
C SER A 340 1.73 42.45 13.38
N ALA A 341 0.53 42.79 12.86
CA ALA A 341 -0.60 41.88 12.70
C ALA A 341 -0.26 40.75 11.71
N ALA A 342 0.39 41.08 10.60
CA ALA A 342 0.85 40.08 9.62
C ALA A 342 1.80 39.04 10.26
N ARG A 343 2.78 39.47 11.05
CA ARG A 343 3.72 38.59 11.76
C ARG A 343 3.00 37.73 12.81
N PHE A 344 2.12 38.33 13.60
CA PHE A 344 1.35 37.63 14.62
C PHE A 344 0.47 36.53 14.01
N LEU A 345 -0.32 36.84 12.97
CA LEU A 345 -1.18 35.88 12.29
C LEU A 345 -0.37 34.78 11.62
N SER A 346 0.75 35.11 10.97
CA SER A 346 1.62 34.08 10.38
C SER A 346 2.20 33.15 11.43
N ALA A 347 2.64 33.68 12.57
CA ALA A 347 3.13 32.87 13.70
C ALA A 347 2.03 32.01 14.29
N ALA A 348 0.80 32.53 14.44
CA ALA A 348 -0.36 31.77 14.91
C ALA A 348 -0.73 30.62 13.97
N LEU A 349 -0.73 30.83 12.64
CA LEU A 349 -0.98 29.79 11.65
C LEU A 349 0.10 28.69 11.68
N ILE A 350 1.35 29.07 11.80
CA ILE A 350 2.46 28.11 11.92
C ILE A 350 2.34 27.35 13.26
N GLY A 351 2.03 28.04 14.35
CA GLY A 351 1.80 27.42 15.66
C GLY A 351 0.64 26.42 15.62
N LEU A 352 -0.47 26.78 15.00
CA LEU A 352 -1.62 25.88 14.80
C LEU A 352 -1.23 24.64 13.96
N ALA A 353 -0.45 24.82 12.88
CA ALA A 353 0.07 23.73 12.09
C ALA A 353 0.96 22.81 12.94
N MET A 354 1.83 23.34 13.80
CA MET A 354 2.67 22.55 14.70
C MET A 354 1.85 21.77 15.74
N VAL A 355 0.85 22.39 16.35
CA VAL A 355 -0.07 21.71 17.27
C VAL A 355 -0.81 20.58 16.55
N SER A 356 -1.27 20.82 15.32
CA SER A 356 -1.90 19.79 14.49
C SER A 356 -0.93 18.63 14.19
N MET A 357 0.37 18.90 14.00
CA MET A 357 1.39 17.85 13.80
C MET A 357 1.59 17.01 15.07
N LEU A 358 1.64 17.65 16.24
CA LEU A 358 1.71 16.93 17.52
C LEU A 358 0.46 16.08 17.75
N ALA A 359 -0.69 16.61 17.37
CA ALA A 359 -1.94 15.89 17.37
C ALA A 359 -1.89 14.65 16.46
N LEU A 360 -1.42 14.75 15.22
CA LEU A 360 -1.23 13.60 14.32
C LEU A 360 -0.21 12.58 14.84
N ALA A 361 0.79 13.02 15.60
CA ALA A 361 1.81 12.14 16.18
C ALA A 361 1.29 11.36 17.40
N TYR A 362 0.25 11.84 18.08
CA TYR A 362 -0.25 11.22 19.31
C TYR A 362 -0.67 9.76 19.15
N PRO A 363 -1.49 9.37 18.13
CA PRO A 363 -1.85 7.97 17.91
C PRO A 363 -0.66 7.07 17.60
N LEU A 364 0.41 7.62 17.02
CA LEU A 364 1.59 6.84 16.64
C LEU A 364 2.40 6.33 17.85
N ARG A 365 2.19 6.90 19.05
CA ARG A 365 2.88 6.45 20.28
C ARG A 365 2.52 5.03 20.66
N GLU A 366 1.24 4.68 20.51
CA GLU A 366 0.69 3.38 20.90
C GLU A 366 0.54 2.43 19.72
N HIS A 367 0.61 2.95 18.48
CA HIS A 367 0.47 2.13 17.29
C HIS A 367 1.69 1.22 17.12
N THR A 368 1.42 -0.08 17.13
CA THR A 368 2.43 -1.11 16.87
C THR A 368 2.16 -1.73 15.51
N LEU A 369 3.20 -1.89 14.70
CA LEU A 369 3.15 -2.43 13.35
C LEU A 369 4.03 -3.68 13.23
N GLY A 370 4.13 -4.26 12.03
CA GLY A 370 4.89 -5.49 11.80
C GLY A 370 4.04 -6.75 11.96
N GLY A 371 2.73 -6.61 12.20
CA GLY A 371 1.79 -7.73 12.29
C GLY A 371 1.92 -8.49 13.60
N LYS A 372 1.88 -9.83 13.53
CA LYS A 372 1.95 -10.73 14.68
C LYS A 372 3.35 -11.32 14.81
N LYS A 373 3.84 -11.45 16.03
CA LYS A 373 5.06 -12.23 16.33
C LYS A 373 4.88 -13.66 15.83
N PHE A 374 5.90 -14.18 15.20
CA PHE A 374 5.90 -15.53 14.64
C PHE A 374 7.07 -16.31 15.27
N PRO A 375 6.82 -17.51 15.84
CA PRO A 375 7.82 -18.28 16.54
C PRO A 375 8.69 -19.09 15.56
N ALA A 376 9.35 -18.40 14.63
CA ALA A 376 10.18 -19.04 13.61
C ALA A 376 11.29 -19.90 14.22
N ALA A 377 11.97 -19.41 15.27
CA ALA A 377 13.04 -20.14 15.94
C ALA A 377 12.59 -21.50 16.52
N GLU A 378 11.33 -21.60 16.96
CA GLU A 378 10.78 -22.84 17.51
C GLU A 378 10.31 -23.82 16.42
N LEU A 379 9.80 -23.28 15.29
CA LEU A 379 9.24 -24.08 14.20
C LEU A 379 10.29 -24.50 13.17
N ALA A 380 11.28 -23.65 12.88
CA ALA A 380 12.25 -23.84 11.80
C ALA A 380 13.06 -25.15 11.90
N PRO A 381 13.53 -25.63 13.09
CA PRO A 381 14.29 -26.87 13.18
C PRO A 381 13.50 -28.07 12.64
N THR A 382 12.25 -28.22 13.04
CA THR A 382 11.38 -29.30 12.55
C THR A 382 10.95 -29.08 11.11
N ALA A 383 10.53 -27.85 10.76
CA ALA A 383 10.13 -27.50 9.41
C ALA A 383 11.24 -27.69 8.37
N GLY A 384 12.50 -27.40 8.76
CA GLY A 384 13.68 -27.62 7.93
C GLY A 384 14.00 -29.08 7.64
N GLN A 385 13.58 -30.01 8.52
CA GLN A 385 13.77 -31.47 8.35
C GLN A 385 12.69 -32.13 7.49
N LEU A 386 11.58 -31.43 7.20
CA LEU A 386 10.53 -31.97 6.33
C LEU A 386 11.08 -32.22 4.93
N ALA A 387 11.00 -33.46 4.47
CA ALA A 387 11.50 -33.84 3.16
C ALA A 387 10.58 -33.39 2.01
N GLY A 388 9.29 -33.24 2.26
CA GLY A 388 8.27 -32.94 1.28
C GLY A 388 7.83 -31.48 1.22
N CYS A 389 6.69 -31.26 0.60
CA CYS A 389 6.05 -29.96 0.42
C CYS A 389 5.34 -29.47 1.69
N VAL A 390 5.41 -28.16 1.95
CA VAL A 390 4.70 -27.52 3.06
C VAL A 390 3.72 -26.48 2.52
N ALA A 391 2.42 -26.69 2.74
CA ALA A 391 1.39 -25.75 2.33
C ALA A 391 1.04 -24.76 3.45
N THR A 392 0.67 -23.53 3.08
CA THR A 392 0.22 -22.51 4.02
C THR A 392 -0.85 -21.60 3.39
N ASP A 393 -1.68 -21.00 4.21
CA ASP A 393 -2.61 -19.95 3.82
C ASP A 393 -2.00 -18.53 3.92
N TRP A 394 -0.73 -18.42 4.33
CA TRP A 394 -0.04 -17.15 4.43
C TRP A 394 1.44 -17.30 4.05
N PRO A 395 1.85 -16.94 2.83
CA PRO A 395 3.21 -17.15 2.34
C PRO A 395 4.31 -16.60 3.25
N MET A 396 4.04 -15.48 3.95
CA MET A 396 4.99 -14.91 4.90
C MET A 396 5.47 -15.92 5.95
N ALA A 397 4.65 -16.89 6.33
CA ALA A 397 5.07 -17.90 7.29
C ALA A 397 6.16 -18.82 6.72
N LEU A 398 6.07 -19.21 5.45
CA LEU A 398 7.14 -19.98 4.78
C LEU A 398 8.39 -19.12 4.58
N LEU A 399 8.24 -17.85 4.21
CA LEU A 399 9.35 -16.91 4.09
C LEU A 399 10.10 -16.75 5.44
N GLN A 400 9.37 -16.62 6.55
CA GLN A 400 9.98 -16.50 7.88
C GLN A 400 10.63 -17.81 8.38
N LEU A 401 10.27 -18.95 7.79
CA LEU A 401 10.92 -20.25 8.03
C LEU A 401 12.04 -20.58 7.05
N ASN A 402 12.32 -19.68 6.10
CA ASN A 402 13.27 -19.89 4.98
C ASN A 402 12.96 -21.14 4.16
N LEU A 403 11.68 -21.32 3.80
CA LEU A 403 11.18 -22.52 3.13
C LEU A 403 10.59 -22.26 1.74
N LEU A 404 10.24 -21.02 1.37
CA LEU A 404 9.48 -20.79 0.15
C LEU A 404 10.30 -21.08 -1.11
N GLN A 405 11.59 -20.68 -1.15
CA GLN A 405 12.51 -21.05 -2.23
C GLN A 405 12.59 -22.58 -2.37
N ARG A 406 12.72 -23.27 -1.26
CA ARG A 406 12.79 -24.73 -1.22
C ARG A 406 11.49 -25.41 -1.72
N GLN A 407 10.31 -24.79 -1.58
CA GLN A 407 9.09 -25.27 -2.19
C GLN A 407 9.15 -25.17 -3.72
N ILE A 408 9.71 -24.07 -4.22
CA ILE A 408 9.90 -23.87 -5.68
C ILE A 408 10.88 -24.92 -6.23
N ASP A 409 12.03 -25.10 -5.58
CA ASP A 409 13.08 -26.06 -6.00
C ASP A 409 12.59 -27.51 -6.02
N ARG A 410 11.54 -27.83 -5.26
CA ARG A 410 10.92 -29.16 -5.18
C ARG A 410 9.70 -29.32 -6.08
N ASP A 411 9.41 -28.34 -6.91
CA ASP A 411 8.22 -28.32 -7.76
C ASP A 411 6.90 -28.49 -6.98
N CYS A 412 6.86 -27.97 -5.75
CA CYS A 412 5.66 -27.95 -4.94
C CYS A 412 4.63 -26.98 -5.53
N ARG A 413 3.36 -27.26 -5.31
CA ARG A 413 2.28 -26.36 -5.78
C ARG A 413 2.45 -24.96 -5.20
N PHE A 414 2.82 -24.02 -6.07
CA PHE A 414 3.13 -22.65 -5.69
C PHE A 414 1.87 -21.77 -5.61
N VAL A 415 1.46 -21.45 -4.38
CA VAL A 415 0.27 -20.64 -4.09
C VAL A 415 0.67 -19.39 -3.30
N VAL A 416 0.62 -18.23 -3.94
CA VAL A 416 0.96 -16.95 -3.31
C VAL A 416 -0.22 -16.29 -2.61
N ASP A 417 -1.45 -16.49 -3.10
CA ASP A 417 -2.68 -15.94 -2.51
C ASP A 417 -3.81 -16.96 -2.56
N LEU A 418 -3.88 -17.80 -1.53
CA LEU A 418 -4.97 -18.76 -1.40
C LEU A 418 -6.34 -18.07 -1.33
N GLY A 419 -6.39 -16.90 -0.69
CA GLY A 419 -7.59 -16.09 -0.61
C GLY A 419 -8.04 -15.54 -1.95
N GLY A 420 -7.09 -15.21 -2.81
CA GLY A 420 -7.32 -14.66 -4.15
C GLY A 420 -8.09 -15.60 -5.07
N TYR A 421 -7.93 -16.90 -4.91
CA TYR A 421 -8.67 -17.89 -5.70
C TYR A 421 -10.19 -17.76 -5.55
N SER A 422 -10.69 -17.19 -4.45
CA SER A 422 -12.12 -16.92 -4.30
C SER A 422 -12.69 -15.93 -5.33
N TYR A 423 -11.83 -15.09 -5.92
CA TYR A 423 -12.23 -14.15 -6.97
C TYR A 423 -12.08 -14.74 -8.38
N TYR A 424 -11.32 -15.82 -8.52
CA TYR A 424 -11.08 -16.51 -9.79
C TYR A 424 -12.12 -17.60 -10.05
N LEU A 425 -12.54 -18.32 -9.00
CA LEU A 425 -13.44 -19.48 -9.10
C LEU A 425 -14.92 -19.09 -9.22
N THR A 426 -15.27 -17.82 -9.04
CA THR A 426 -16.67 -17.42 -9.00
C THR A 426 -17.14 -16.88 -10.34
N ASP A 427 -18.20 -17.52 -10.89
CA ASP A 427 -19.08 -16.87 -11.85
C ASP A 427 -19.62 -15.55 -11.28
N SER A 428 -19.93 -14.60 -12.13
CA SER A 428 -20.41 -13.26 -11.74
C SER A 428 -21.55 -13.23 -10.71
N ALA A 429 -22.34 -14.30 -10.63
CA ALA A 429 -23.42 -14.49 -9.66
C ALA A 429 -22.92 -14.71 -8.21
N TYR A 430 -21.66 -15.10 -8.00
CA TYR A 430 -21.11 -15.45 -6.69
C TYR A 430 -20.20 -14.39 -6.07
N HIS A 431 -19.97 -13.26 -6.73
CA HIS A 431 -19.16 -12.15 -6.17
C HIS A 431 -19.67 -11.64 -4.81
N ASP A 432 -20.93 -11.92 -4.47
CA ASP A 432 -21.56 -11.57 -3.19
C ASP A 432 -21.39 -12.60 -2.08
N GLN A 433 -20.90 -13.81 -2.36
CA GLN A 433 -20.76 -14.84 -1.33
C GLN A 433 -19.50 -14.62 -0.49
N MET A 434 -19.67 -14.68 0.82
CA MET A 434 -18.52 -14.74 1.73
C MET A 434 -17.73 -16.01 1.43
N ARG A 435 -16.39 -15.91 1.37
CA ARG A 435 -15.47 -17.03 1.13
C ARG A 435 -15.86 -18.31 1.92
N ARG A 436 -16.31 -18.16 3.17
CA ARG A 436 -16.77 -19.28 4.02
C ARG A 436 -17.97 -20.03 3.49
N LYS A 437 -18.76 -19.44 2.58
CA LYS A 437 -19.94 -20.06 1.94
C LYS A 437 -19.66 -20.49 0.49
N ASN A 438 -18.46 -20.24 -0.02
CA ASN A 438 -18.04 -20.64 -1.35
C ASN A 438 -17.47 -22.07 -1.26
N GLU A 439 -18.29 -23.05 -1.64
CA GLU A 439 -17.94 -24.46 -1.56
C GLU A 439 -16.75 -24.81 -2.45
N ASP A 440 -16.69 -24.26 -3.67
CA ASP A 440 -15.58 -24.50 -4.61
C ASP A 440 -14.25 -24.02 -4.01
N TRP A 441 -14.25 -22.85 -3.35
CA TRP A 441 -13.06 -22.38 -2.68
C TRP A 441 -12.68 -23.27 -1.47
N GLN A 442 -13.64 -23.78 -0.70
CA GLN A 442 -13.36 -24.70 0.41
C GLN A 442 -12.74 -26.01 -0.10
N VAL A 443 -13.29 -26.56 -1.20
CA VAL A 443 -12.76 -27.76 -1.86
C VAL A 443 -11.33 -27.50 -2.37
N LEU A 444 -11.09 -26.39 -3.06
CA LEU A 444 -9.76 -26.01 -3.54
C LEU A 444 -8.76 -25.86 -2.40
N ALA A 445 -9.14 -25.17 -1.32
CA ALA A 445 -8.27 -24.96 -0.17
C ALA A 445 -7.89 -26.28 0.53
N LEU A 446 -8.85 -27.20 0.70
CA LEU A 446 -8.57 -28.53 1.23
C LEU A 446 -7.71 -29.37 0.28
N ALA A 447 -7.97 -29.32 -1.03
CA ALA A 447 -7.16 -30.00 -2.04
C ALA A 447 -5.71 -29.48 -2.05
N TYR A 448 -5.52 -28.16 -1.94
CA TYR A 448 -4.20 -27.56 -1.79
C TYR A 448 -3.47 -28.06 -0.55
N TYR A 449 -4.13 -28.07 0.60
CA TYR A 449 -3.53 -28.57 1.83
C TYR A 449 -3.19 -30.07 1.76
N ARG A 450 -4.06 -30.88 1.15
CA ARG A 450 -3.83 -32.32 1.00
C ARG A 450 -2.76 -32.68 -0.04
N SER A 451 -2.44 -31.75 -0.95
CA SER A 451 -1.36 -31.94 -1.92
C SER A 451 0.05 -31.78 -1.33
N ALA A 452 0.16 -31.38 -0.08
CA ALA A 452 1.42 -31.19 0.62
C ALA A 452 1.64 -32.28 1.69
N ASP A 453 2.89 -32.53 2.04
CA ASP A 453 3.28 -33.49 3.09
C ASP A 453 3.08 -32.92 4.49
N ALA A 454 3.12 -31.59 4.60
CA ALA A 454 2.82 -30.88 5.84
C ALA A 454 2.06 -29.56 5.57
N VAL A 455 1.34 -29.08 6.57
CA VAL A 455 0.54 -27.86 6.48
C VAL A 455 0.82 -26.96 7.67
N LEU A 456 1.06 -25.68 7.39
CA LEU A 456 1.15 -24.62 8.39
C LEU A 456 -0.03 -23.63 8.22
N PRO A 457 -1.18 -23.88 8.84
CA PRO A 457 -2.33 -22.99 8.79
C PRO A 457 -2.11 -21.82 9.76
N VAL A 458 -2.07 -20.59 9.25
CA VAL A 458 -1.72 -19.37 10.00
C VAL A 458 -2.92 -18.47 10.26
N ARG A 459 -3.69 -18.15 9.22
CA ARG A 459 -4.94 -17.36 9.31
C ARG A 459 -6.17 -18.28 9.33
N PHE A 460 -6.01 -19.46 9.81
CA PHE A 460 -6.96 -20.54 9.71
C PHE A 460 -8.11 -20.37 10.71
N SER A 461 -9.16 -19.66 10.30
CA SER A 461 -10.36 -19.43 11.11
C SER A 461 -11.58 -19.12 10.24
N VAL A 462 -12.77 -19.25 10.79
CA VAL A 462 -14.02 -18.83 10.16
C VAL A 462 -14.01 -17.34 9.79
N LYS A 463 -13.37 -16.52 10.61
CA LYS A 463 -13.19 -15.08 10.33
C LYS A 463 -12.29 -14.82 9.10
N SER A 464 -11.40 -15.74 8.79
CA SER A 464 -10.51 -15.67 7.62
C SER A 464 -11.09 -16.31 6.37
N GLY A 465 -12.32 -16.81 6.44
CA GLY A 465 -13.06 -17.33 5.30
C GLY A 465 -13.12 -18.86 5.19
N PHE A 466 -12.57 -19.61 6.13
CA PHE A 466 -12.76 -21.08 6.16
C PHE A 466 -14.13 -21.44 6.73
N SER A 467 -14.78 -22.48 6.20
CA SER A 467 -15.96 -23.04 6.80
C SER A 467 -15.63 -23.74 8.14
N GLU A 468 -16.64 -23.95 8.98
CA GLU A 468 -16.43 -24.68 10.22
C GLU A 468 -16.00 -26.12 9.97
N GLU A 469 -16.51 -26.73 8.91
CA GLU A 469 -16.17 -28.09 8.50
C GLU A 469 -14.71 -28.16 8.05
N THR A 470 -14.29 -27.29 7.12
CA THR A 470 -12.89 -27.20 6.68
C THR A 470 -11.96 -26.94 7.86
N ALA A 471 -12.36 -26.04 8.76
CA ALA A 471 -11.59 -25.74 9.95
C ALA A 471 -11.47 -26.94 10.91
N ARG A 472 -12.53 -27.70 11.13
CA ARG A 472 -12.51 -28.93 11.93
C ARG A 472 -11.63 -30.00 11.30
N THR A 473 -11.78 -30.22 9.99
CA THR A 473 -10.99 -31.21 9.23
C THR A 473 -9.48 -30.95 9.39
N VAL A 474 -9.01 -29.73 9.12
CA VAL A 474 -7.56 -29.42 9.22
C VAL A 474 -7.08 -29.46 10.68
N LYS A 475 -7.91 -29.06 11.64
CA LYS A 475 -7.55 -29.13 13.07
C LYS A 475 -7.47 -30.56 13.61
N SER A 476 -8.15 -31.52 13.01
CA SER A 476 -8.09 -32.94 13.39
C SER A 476 -6.81 -33.64 12.92
N TRP A 477 -6.08 -33.05 11.97
CA TRP A 477 -4.84 -33.65 11.46
C TRP A 477 -3.75 -33.72 12.54
N PRO A 478 -2.92 -34.77 12.57
CA PRO A 478 -1.83 -34.92 13.53
C PRO A 478 -0.91 -33.73 13.55
N VAL A 479 -0.48 -33.33 14.74
CA VAL A 479 0.48 -32.22 14.95
C VAL A 479 1.88 -32.79 14.88
N ILE A 480 2.71 -32.27 13.98
CA ILE A 480 4.13 -32.58 13.87
C ILE A 480 4.94 -31.76 14.88
N VAL A 481 4.68 -30.44 14.90
CA VAL A 481 5.28 -29.50 15.86
C VAL A 481 4.32 -28.35 16.15
N LYS A 482 4.36 -27.82 17.38
CA LYS A 482 3.53 -26.70 17.82
C LYS A 482 4.36 -25.67 18.55
N ALA A 483 4.20 -24.41 18.20
CA ALA A 483 4.78 -23.27 18.88
C ALA A 483 3.72 -22.19 19.10
N GLY A 484 3.35 -21.95 20.33
CA GLY A 484 2.25 -21.10 20.72
C GLY A 484 0.92 -21.53 20.05
N ARG A 485 0.33 -20.64 19.24
CA ARG A 485 -0.90 -20.91 18.51
C ARG A 485 -0.68 -21.54 17.11
N TYR A 486 0.55 -21.61 16.64
CA TYR A 486 0.92 -22.13 15.33
C TYR A 486 1.26 -23.62 15.45
N ALA A 487 0.85 -24.41 14.48
CA ALA A 487 1.16 -25.84 14.44
C ALA A 487 1.38 -26.29 13.00
N ILE A 488 2.46 -27.00 12.76
CA ILE A 488 2.66 -27.77 11.54
C ILE A 488 1.94 -29.10 11.72
N ARG A 489 1.14 -29.48 10.74
CA ARG A 489 0.28 -30.67 10.78
C ARG A 489 0.53 -31.56 9.58
N GLN A 490 0.30 -32.86 9.74
CA GLN A 490 0.37 -33.83 8.66
C GLN A 490 -1.03 -34.04 8.09
N PRO A 491 -1.27 -33.70 6.79
CA PRO A 491 -2.55 -33.98 6.15
C PRO A 491 -2.90 -35.47 6.16
N LEU A 492 -4.18 -35.79 6.39
CA LEU A 492 -4.67 -37.15 6.23
C LEU A 492 -5.25 -37.32 4.83
N PRO A 493 -5.01 -38.48 4.17
CA PRO A 493 -5.67 -38.87 2.91
C PRO A 493 -7.21 -38.83 3.02
N GLN A 494 -7.87 -38.62 1.86
CA GLN A 494 -9.33 -38.77 1.81
C GLN A 494 -9.69 -40.23 2.08
N GLY A 495 -10.45 -40.49 3.13
CA GLY A 495 -11.01 -41.83 3.39
C GLY A 495 -10.56 -42.53 4.67
N LEU A 496 -9.58 -42.01 5.39
CA LEU A 496 -9.25 -42.49 6.74
C LEU A 496 -9.97 -41.61 7.78
N ARG A 497 -11.18 -41.98 8.13
CA ARG A 497 -11.90 -41.54 9.35
C ARG A 497 -11.91 -42.66 10.37
#